data_a5c870b1374d2297c19fcd936327da9d
#
_entry.id   a5c870b1374d2297c19fcd936327da9d
#
_cell.length_a   1.000
_cell.length_b   1.000
_cell.length_c   1.000
_cell.angle_alpha   90.00
_cell.angle_beta   90.00
_cell.angle_gamma   90.00
#
_symmetry.space_group_name_H-M   'P 1'
#
loop_
_entity.id
_entity.type
_entity.pdbx_description
1 polymer ?
#
loop_
_entity_poly.entity_id
_entity_poly.type
_entity_poly.pdbx_seq_one_letter_code
_entity_poly.pdbx_strand_id
1 'polypeptide(L)' 'MSQTPEEKAKELFNHYHNLIQSIGGELGQEILVSILAKQCALFAVREVLKEKWNINVPGSQDEYYYWEEVEHEINIYL' A
#
# COMPACT_ATOMS: atom_id res chain seq x y z
N MET A 1 -7.61 14.97 5.73
CA MET A 1 -6.57 13.93 5.69
C MET A 1 -5.25 14.56 5.98
N SER A 2 -4.62 14.06 6.98
CA SER A 2 -3.31 14.58 7.37
C SER A 2 -2.16 13.78 6.79
N GLN A 3 -2.44 12.63 6.23
CA GLN A 3 -1.41 11.72 5.77
C GLN A 3 -1.15 11.87 4.27
N THR A 4 0.12 12.08 3.92
CA THR A 4 0.51 12.18 2.51
C THR A 4 0.54 10.77 1.88
N PRO A 5 0.48 10.69 0.54
CA PRO A 5 0.61 9.39 -0.13
C PRO A 5 1.89 8.65 0.25
N GLU A 6 3.00 9.37 0.40
CA GLU A 6 4.26 8.75 0.80
C GLU A 6 4.17 8.14 2.19
N GLU A 7 3.57 8.86 3.13
CA GLU A 7 3.39 8.38 4.49
C GLU A 7 2.49 7.14 4.51
N LYS A 8 1.42 7.19 3.73
CA LYS A 8 0.49 6.07 3.64
C LYS A 8 1.16 4.84 3.04
N ALA A 9 1.98 5.04 2.02
CA ALA A 9 2.73 3.95 1.39
C ALA A 9 3.65 3.27 2.42
N LYS A 10 4.36 4.07 3.19
CA LYS A 10 5.25 3.54 4.22
C LYS A 10 4.49 2.82 5.31
N GLU A 11 3.35 3.37 5.72
CA GLU A 11 2.50 2.74 6.73
C GLU A 11 2.05 1.36 6.28
N LEU A 12 1.56 1.26 5.04
CA LEU A 12 1.10 -0.01 4.51
C LEU A 12 2.23 -1.03 4.40
N PHE A 13 3.36 -0.59 3.87
CA PHE A 13 4.52 -1.46 3.74
C PHE A 13 4.95 -1.98 5.12
N ASN A 14 5.09 -1.09 6.08
CA ASN A 14 5.53 -1.48 7.42
C ASN A 14 4.53 -2.41 8.10
N HIS A 15 3.25 -2.17 7.89
CA HIS A 15 2.22 -3.03 8.45
C HIS A 15 2.38 -4.47 7.96
N TYR A 16 2.50 -4.64 6.65
CA TYR A 16 2.64 -5.98 6.09
C TYR A 16 4.00 -6.59 6.38
N HIS A 17 5.05 -5.77 6.40
CA HIS A 17 6.38 -6.25 6.73
C HIS A 17 6.39 -6.85 8.12
N ASN A 18 5.84 -6.14 9.09
CA ASN A 18 5.77 -6.61 10.47
C ASN A 18 4.90 -7.85 10.60
N LEU A 19 3.77 -7.88 9.89
CA LEU A 19 2.87 -9.02 9.94
C LEU A 19 3.53 -10.27 9.39
N ILE A 20 4.15 -10.17 8.23
CA ILE A 20 4.80 -11.30 7.59
C ILE A 20 5.96 -11.79 8.45
N GLN A 21 6.73 -10.87 9.00
CA GLN A 21 7.86 -11.21 9.83
C GLN A 21 7.44 -11.93 11.09
N SER A 22 6.32 -11.53 11.68
CA SER A 22 5.84 -12.18 12.91
C SER A 22 5.30 -13.57 12.62
N ILE A 23 4.76 -13.84 11.44
CA ILE A 23 4.28 -15.15 11.05
C ILE A 23 5.43 -16.05 10.61
N GLY A 24 6.32 -15.52 9.78
CA GLY A 24 7.42 -16.25 9.22
C GLY A 24 8.58 -16.46 10.16
N GLY A 25 8.61 -15.71 11.23
CA GLY A 25 9.62 -15.87 12.26
C GLY A 25 11.03 -15.72 11.73
N GLU A 26 11.84 -16.69 12.08
CA GLU A 26 13.26 -16.64 11.87
C GLU A 26 13.72 -17.18 10.52
N LEU A 27 12.79 -17.43 9.63
CA LEU A 27 13.18 -17.89 8.32
C LEU A 27 14.01 -16.85 7.59
N GLY A 28 14.21 -15.70 8.23
CA GLY A 28 15.33 -14.81 7.98
C GLY A 28 15.50 -14.30 6.57
N GLN A 29 14.52 -14.47 5.75
CA GLN A 29 14.59 -14.03 4.38
C GLN A 29 14.08 -12.61 4.29
N GLU A 30 14.87 -11.68 4.83
CA GLU A 30 14.46 -10.29 4.90
C GLU A 30 14.10 -9.72 3.53
N ILE A 31 14.87 -10.10 2.50
CA ILE A 31 14.58 -9.68 1.14
C ILE A 31 13.22 -10.20 0.70
N LEU A 32 12.95 -11.47 1.00
CA LEU A 32 11.67 -12.07 0.64
C LEU A 32 10.52 -11.44 1.40
N VAL A 33 10.70 -11.16 2.68
CA VAL A 33 9.70 -10.48 3.49
C VAL A 33 9.39 -9.11 2.90
N SER A 34 10.41 -8.38 2.50
CA SER A 34 10.22 -7.06 1.90
C SER A 34 9.46 -7.14 0.58
N ILE A 35 9.79 -8.13 -0.26
CA ILE A 35 9.08 -8.31 -1.52
C ILE A 35 7.62 -8.65 -1.28
N LEU A 36 7.35 -9.54 -0.34
CA LEU A 36 5.97 -9.92 -0.01
C LEU A 36 5.20 -8.74 0.58
N ALA A 37 5.83 -7.97 1.45
CA ALA A 37 5.20 -6.79 2.04
C ALA A 37 4.82 -5.79 0.96
N LYS A 38 5.71 -5.58 -0.01
CA LYS A 38 5.43 -4.67 -1.13
C LYS A 38 4.25 -5.18 -1.95
N GLN A 39 4.21 -6.46 -2.25
CA GLN A 39 3.11 -7.03 -3.04
C GLN A 39 1.79 -6.94 -2.28
N CYS A 40 1.80 -7.20 -0.99
CA CYS A 40 0.59 -7.07 -0.17
C CYS A 40 0.10 -5.62 -0.14
N ALA A 41 1.01 -4.68 0.03
CA ALA A 41 0.65 -3.26 0.05
C ALA A 41 0.05 -2.84 -1.29
N LEU A 42 0.66 -3.26 -2.40
CA LEU A 42 0.14 -2.96 -3.73
C LEU A 42 -1.25 -3.56 -3.93
N PHE A 43 -1.44 -4.80 -3.51
CA PHE A 43 -2.74 -5.45 -3.63
C PHE A 43 -3.80 -4.67 -2.85
N ALA A 44 -3.48 -4.28 -1.63
CA ALA A 44 -4.42 -3.54 -0.79
C ALA A 44 -4.81 -2.22 -1.44
N VAL A 45 -3.83 -1.50 -1.99
CA VAL A 45 -4.10 -0.22 -2.66
C VAL A 45 -4.95 -0.42 -3.91
N ARG A 46 -4.67 -1.46 -4.68
CA ARG A 46 -5.45 -1.74 -5.89
C ARG A 46 -6.89 -2.08 -5.58
N GLU A 47 -7.14 -2.77 -4.47
CA GLU A 47 -8.50 -3.04 -4.03
C GLU A 47 -9.24 -1.76 -3.64
N VAL A 48 -8.55 -0.84 -2.98
CA VAL A 48 -9.12 0.47 -2.66
C VAL A 48 -9.42 1.24 -3.93
N LEU A 49 -8.52 1.22 -4.90
CA LEU A 49 -8.71 1.93 -6.17
C LEU A 49 -9.97 1.45 -6.89
N LYS A 50 -10.20 0.13 -6.89
CA LYS A 50 -11.40 -0.42 -7.52
C LYS A 50 -12.66 0.14 -6.88
N GLU A 51 -12.67 0.28 -5.57
CA GLU A 51 -13.85 0.75 -4.86
C GLU A 51 -14.05 2.26 -4.95
N LYS A 52 -12.95 3.00 -5.05
CA LYS A 52 -13.01 4.46 -5.06
C LYS A 52 -13.37 5.04 -6.42
N TRP A 53 -13.14 4.29 -7.47
CA TRP A 53 -13.44 4.80 -8.81
C TRP A 53 -14.94 4.77 -9.07
N ASN A 54 -15.58 5.93 -9.00
CA ASN A 54 -16.99 6.06 -9.28
C ASN A 54 -17.24 7.43 -9.89
N ILE A 55 -17.45 7.46 -11.21
CA ILE A 55 -17.63 8.71 -11.93
C ILE A 55 -18.95 9.42 -11.60
N ASN A 56 -19.86 8.70 -10.93
CA ASN A 56 -21.15 9.27 -10.57
C ASN A 56 -21.16 9.95 -9.21
N VAL A 57 -20.06 9.84 -8.46
CA VAL A 57 -19.97 10.43 -7.12
C VAL A 57 -18.98 11.59 -7.14
N PRO A 58 -19.45 12.82 -6.89
CA PRO A 58 -18.54 13.97 -6.84
C PRO A 58 -17.48 13.78 -5.76
N GLY A 59 -16.24 14.11 -6.09
CA GLY A 59 -15.14 14.02 -5.13
C GLY A 59 -14.47 12.67 -5.06
N SER A 60 -15.06 11.63 -5.63
CA SER A 60 -14.43 10.31 -5.60
C SER A 60 -13.10 10.29 -6.36
N GLN A 61 -12.97 11.16 -7.36
CA GLN A 61 -11.75 11.26 -8.15
C GLN A 61 -10.55 11.71 -7.31
N ASP A 62 -10.78 12.61 -6.35
CA ASP A 62 -9.70 13.09 -5.51
C ASP A 62 -9.15 11.96 -4.65
N GLU A 63 -10.02 11.11 -4.10
CA GLU A 63 -9.60 9.97 -3.34
C GLU A 63 -8.89 8.94 -4.22
N TYR A 64 -9.40 8.75 -5.43
CA TYR A 64 -8.79 7.83 -6.39
C TYR A 64 -7.35 8.27 -6.69
N TYR A 65 -7.15 9.56 -6.97
CA TYR A 65 -5.81 10.07 -7.28
C TYR A 65 -4.87 9.97 -6.09
N TYR A 66 -5.39 10.17 -4.89
CA TYR A 66 -4.59 9.98 -3.68
C TYR A 66 -4.05 8.55 -3.62
N TRP A 67 -4.92 7.57 -3.79
CA TRP A 67 -4.53 6.17 -3.70
C TRP A 67 -3.67 5.73 -4.88
N GLU A 68 -3.89 6.32 -6.04
CA GLU A 68 -3.04 6.08 -7.20
C GLU A 68 -1.61 6.54 -6.91
N GLU A 69 -1.48 7.67 -6.24
CA GLU A 69 -0.18 8.17 -5.85
C GLU A 69 0.45 7.31 -4.76
N VAL A 70 -0.34 6.76 -3.84
CA VAL A 70 0.15 5.80 -2.87
C VAL A 70 0.76 4.59 -3.59
N GLU A 71 0.08 4.07 -4.60
CA GLU A 71 0.61 2.96 -5.40
C GLU A 71 1.93 3.33 -6.05
N HIS A 72 2.00 4.53 -6.59
CA HIS A 72 3.22 5.02 -7.23
C HIS A 72 4.38 5.08 -6.23
N GLU A 73 4.12 5.57 -5.03
CA GLU A 73 5.14 5.66 -3.99
C GLU A 73 5.63 4.27 -3.57
N ILE A 74 4.73 3.31 -3.47
CA ILE A 74 5.12 1.95 -3.14
C ILE A 74 6.04 1.38 -4.22
N ASN A 75 5.71 1.63 -5.47
CA ASN A 75 6.51 1.10 -6.59
C ASN A 75 7.89 1.74 -6.68
N ILE A 76 8.01 3.01 -6.34
CA ILE A 76 9.28 3.72 -6.47
C ILE A 76 10.19 3.52 -5.27
N TYR A 77 9.65 3.63 -4.07
CA TYR A 77 10.48 3.71 -2.87
C TYR A 77 10.55 2.41 -2.08
N LEU A 78 9.71 1.51 -2.35
CA LEU A 78 9.62 0.27 -1.61
C LEU A 78 9.76 -0.93 -2.52
#